data_687c32f2cc5f619f27d78bf388fe20d8
#
_entry.id   687c32f2cc5f619f27d78bf388fe20d8
#
_cell.length_a   1.000
_cell.length_b   1.000
_cell.length_c   1.000
_cell.angle_alpha   90.00
_cell.angle_beta   90.00
_cell.angle_gamma   90.00
#
_symmetry.space_group_name_H-M   'P 1'
#
loop_
_entity.id
_entity.type
_entity.pdbx_description
1 polymer ?
#
loop_
_entity_poly.entity_id
_entity_poly.type
_entity_poly.pdbx_seq_one_letter_code
_entity_poly.pdbx_strand_id
1 'polypeptide(L)'
;MYDQITLKLNVDPFILGALKEDITSEDVSTNSVMPEACMGKVELICKQDGIICGLQVFKRVFELLDDTTVTELYCKDGDEVKAGQLMGVVTGDIRVLLSGERTALNYLQRMSGIATYTYKVAGFLAGSKIQLLDTRKTTPNNRIFEKYAVRVGGGHNHRYNLSDGVLLKDNHIGAAGGVKEAIRMAKEYAPFVRKIEVEVENLDMVKEAVEAGADIIMLDNMSDEMLKEAIGIIDGKAEIEXXXXXXXXXXXXXXXXLGVDYISSGALTHSAPIMDISLKNLHRI
;
A
#
# COMPACT_ATOMS: atom_id res chain seq x y z
N MET A 1 2.70 -10.73 6.01
CA MET A 1 2.77 -10.59 7.48
C MET A 1 4.11 -9.96 7.84
N TYR A 2 4.14 -9.11 8.87
CA TYR A 2 5.40 -8.50 9.34
C TYR A 2 6.12 -9.51 10.24
N ASP A 3 7.45 -9.57 10.11
CA ASP A 3 8.25 -10.34 11.05
C ASP A 3 8.29 -9.62 12.42
N GLN A 4 8.73 -10.32 13.45
CA GLN A 4 8.67 -9.81 14.82
C GLN A 4 9.51 -8.55 15.04
N ILE A 5 10.65 -8.44 14.34
CA ILE A 5 11.50 -7.25 14.47
C ILE A 5 10.82 -6.04 13.85
N THR A 6 10.34 -6.20 12.62
CA THR A 6 9.62 -5.13 11.93
C THR A 6 8.36 -4.71 12.69
N LEU A 7 7.62 -5.70 13.21
CA LEU A 7 6.41 -5.42 14.00
C LEU A 7 6.76 -4.51 15.19
N LYS A 8 7.77 -4.90 15.96
CA LYS A 8 8.14 -4.16 17.17
C LYS A 8 8.70 -2.77 16.87
N LEU A 9 9.60 -2.68 15.90
CA LEU A 9 10.33 -1.42 15.66
C LEU A 9 9.56 -0.45 14.78
N ASN A 10 8.79 -0.95 13.80
CA ASN A 10 8.23 -0.09 12.75
C ASN A 10 6.71 -0.10 12.69
N VAL A 11 6.03 -1.08 13.28
CA VAL A 11 4.56 -1.15 13.24
C VAL A 11 3.96 -0.72 14.57
N ASP A 12 4.41 -1.32 15.68
CA ASP A 12 3.87 -1.00 17.02
C ASP A 12 3.86 0.50 17.33
N PRO A 13 4.93 1.28 17.03
CA PRO A 13 4.88 2.71 17.33
C PRO A 13 3.75 3.44 16.64
N PHE A 14 3.40 3.07 15.41
CA PHE A 14 2.29 3.70 14.69
C PHE A 14 0.94 3.28 15.27
N ILE A 15 0.78 2.00 15.64
CA ILE A 15 -0.46 1.53 16.28
C ILE A 15 -0.65 2.25 17.61
N LEU A 16 0.42 2.35 18.41
CA LEU A 16 0.36 3.07 19.70
C LEU A 16 -0.01 4.54 19.49
N GLY A 17 0.54 5.17 18.46
CA GLY A 17 0.18 6.54 18.12
C GLY A 17 -1.30 6.69 17.80
N ALA A 18 -1.86 5.75 17.03
CA ALA A 18 -3.27 5.75 16.67
C ALA A 18 -4.16 5.54 17.92
N LEU A 19 -3.76 4.62 18.81
CA LEU A 19 -4.49 4.40 20.05
C LEU A 19 -4.45 5.64 20.95
N LYS A 20 -3.30 6.31 21.03
CA LYS A 20 -3.17 7.54 21.82
C LYS A 20 -3.99 8.69 21.23
N GLU A 21 -4.15 8.72 19.92
CA GLU A 21 -5.01 9.71 19.25
C GLU A 21 -6.46 9.53 19.70
N ASP A 22 -6.92 8.28 19.83
CA ASP A 22 -8.30 7.98 20.17
C ASP A 22 -8.56 7.96 21.68
N ILE A 23 -7.55 7.66 22.49
CA ILE A 23 -7.67 7.56 23.95
C ILE A 23 -6.63 8.49 24.59
N THR A 24 -7.03 9.73 24.86
CA THR A 24 -6.10 10.72 25.43
C THR A 24 -6.04 10.65 26.97
N SER A 25 -7.17 10.43 27.62
CA SER A 25 -7.22 10.29 29.08
C SER A 25 -8.00 9.06 29.51
N GLU A 26 -9.14 8.80 28.87
CA GLU A 26 -9.96 7.62 29.18
C GLU A 26 -10.99 7.41 28.08
N ASP A 27 -11.58 6.21 28.07
CA ASP A 27 -12.78 5.91 27.26
C ASP A 27 -13.99 6.13 28.20
N VAL A 28 -14.57 7.31 28.13
CA VAL A 28 -15.65 7.71 29.04
C VAL A 28 -16.85 6.77 28.92
N SER A 29 -17.22 6.42 27.69
CA SER A 29 -18.39 5.53 27.46
C SER A 29 -18.16 4.16 28.09
N THR A 30 -17.02 3.58 27.80
CA THR A 30 -16.70 2.24 28.33
C THR A 30 -16.60 2.26 29.86
N ASN A 31 -15.89 3.25 30.41
CA ASN A 31 -15.70 3.33 31.86
C ASN A 31 -17.02 3.56 32.59
N SER A 32 -17.96 4.26 31.96
CA SER A 32 -19.25 4.52 32.60
C SER A 32 -20.13 3.27 32.71
N VAL A 33 -19.99 2.31 31.77
CA VAL A 33 -20.86 1.12 31.77
C VAL A 33 -20.11 -0.16 32.21
N MET A 34 -18.79 -0.10 32.26
CA MET A 34 -17.94 -1.24 32.65
C MET A 34 -16.92 -0.77 33.70
N PRO A 35 -17.37 -0.51 34.93
CA PRO A 35 -16.43 0.01 35.95
C PRO A 35 -15.42 -1.02 36.43
N GLU A 36 -15.66 -2.30 36.17
CA GLU A 36 -14.76 -3.39 36.55
C GLU A 36 -14.47 -4.29 35.38
N ALA A 37 -13.35 -5.02 35.46
CA ALA A 37 -12.95 -5.98 34.43
C ALA A 37 -14.01 -7.09 34.31
N CYS A 38 -14.30 -7.45 33.08
CA CYS A 38 -15.27 -8.49 32.80
C CYS A 38 -14.91 -9.13 31.45
N MET A 39 -14.76 -10.44 31.44
CA MET A 39 -14.40 -11.15 30.21
C MET A 39 -15.57 -11.22 29.25
N GLY A 40 -15.27 -11.08 27.96
CA GLY A 40 -16.27 -11.19 26.92
C GLY A 40 -15.70 -11.64 25.61
N LYS A 41 -16.59 -11.83 24.64
CA LYS A 41 -16.26 -12.21 23.27
C LYS A 41 -16.97 -11.30 22.30
N VAL A 42 -16.32 -11.01 21.15
CA VAL A 42 -16.91 -10.22 20.07
C VAL A 42 -16.53 -10.86 18.74
N GLU A 43 -17.45 -10.84 17.77
CA GLU A 43 -17.29 -11.50 16.47
C GLU A 43 -16.85 -10.49 15.41
N LEU A 44 -15.85 -10.88 14.61
CA LEU A 44 -15.36 -10.07 13.47
C LEU A 44 -16.11 -10.55 12.22
N ILE A 45 -16.94 -9.69 11.65
CA ILE A 45 -17.85 -10.04 10.56
C ILE A 45 -17.60 -9.16 9.36
N CYS A 46 -17.43 -9.80 8.20
CA CYS A 46 -17.31 -9.12 6.92
C CYS A 46 -18.69 -8.64 6.47
N LYS A 47 -18.78 -7.39 5.97
CA LYS A 47 -20.04 -6.81 5.50
C LYS A 47 -20.06 -6.62 3.99
N GLN A 48 -18.97 -6.96 3.31
CA GLN A 48 -18.77 -6.66 1.90
C GLN A 48 -17.78 -7.66 1.30
N ASP A 49 -18.03 -8.13 0.07
CA ASP A 49 -17.09 -9.03 -0.62
C ASP A 49 -15.77 -8.31 -0.89
N GLY A 50 -14.66 -9.01 -0.74
CA GLY A 50 -13.36 -8.44 -1.05
C GLY A 50 -12.19 -9.32 -0.62
N ILE A 51 -11.01 -8.72 -0.57
CA ILE A 51 -9.75 -9.36 -0.15
C ILE A 51 -9.42 -8.85 1.24
N ILE A 52 -9.37 -9.75 2.21
CA ILE A 52 -9.04 -9.35 3.59
C ILE A 52 -7.55 -9.06 3.72
N CYS A 53 -7.20 -8.01 4.45
CA CYS A 53 -5.81 -7.62 4.65
C CYS A 53 -5.67 -6.81 5.94
N GLY A 54 -4.67 -7.16 6.76
CA GLY A 54 -4.37 -6.43 7.98
C GLY A 54 -4.79 -7.16 9.24
N LEU A 55 -5.00 -8.47 9.17
CA LEU A 55 -5.43 -9.25 10.34
C LEU A 55 -4.40 -9.23 11.46
N GLN A 56 -3.10 -9.24 11.15
CA GLN A 56 -2.05 -9.15 12.17
C GLN A 56 -2.13 -7.79 12.89
N VAL A 57 -2.35 -6.71 12.14
CA VAL A 57 -2.47 -5.37 12.73
C VAL A 57 -3.72 -5.27 13.59
N PHE A 58 -4.85 -5.79 13.11
CA PHE A 58 -6.11 -5.85 13.85
C PHE A 58 -5.88 -6.53 15.21
N LYS A 59 -5.29 -7.71 15.21
CA LYS A 59 -4.98 -8.48 16.42
C LYS A 59 -4.03 -7.69 17.32
N ARG A 60 -3.01 -7.05 16.74
CA ARG A 60 -1.99 -6.33 17.48
C ARG A 60 -2.54 -5.14 18.26
N VAL A 61 -3.56 -4.46 17.73
CA VAL A 61 -4.21 -3.35 18.45
C VAL A 61 -4.67 -3.81 19.84
N PHE A 62 -5.36 -4.94 19.89
CA PHE A 62 -5.85 -5.46 21.18
C PHE A 62 -4.70 -5.95 22.07
N GLU A 63 -3.71 -6.62 21.49
CA GLU A 63 -2.56 -7.11 22.24
C GLU A 63 -1.76 -5.98 22.91
N LEU A 64 -1.68 -4.83 22.22
CA LEU A 64 -0.97 -3.66 22.80
C LEU A 64 -1.74 -3.02 23.96
N LEU A 65 -3.06 -3.20 23.99
CA LEU A 65 -3.87 -2.74 25.13
C LEU A 65 -3.84 -3.75 26.29
N ASP A 66 -3.85 -5.04 25.96
CA ASP A 66 -3.84 -6.11 26.97
C ASP A 66 -3.34 -7.40 26.30
N ASP A 67 -2.13 -7.81 26.64
CA ASP A 67 -1.49 -8.96 25.99
C ASP A 67 -2.14 -10.30 26.34
N THR A 68 -3.12 -10.32 27.23
CA THR A 68 -3.90 -11.54 27.51
C THR A 68 -5.09 -11.70 26.56
N THR A 69 -5.39 -10.71 25.72
CA THR A 69 -6.47 -10.79 24.74
C THR A 69 -6.14 -11.87 23.69
N VAL A 70 -7.11 -12.71 23.36
CA VAL A 70 -6.94 -13.79 22.41
C VAL A 70 -7.77 -13.51 21.15
N THR A 71 -7.13 -13.50 19.99
CA THR A 71 -7.80 -13.36 18.70
C THR A 71 -7.70 -14.69 17.94
N GLU A 72 -8.85 -15.30 17.68
CA GLU A 72 -8.94 -16.52 16.89
C GLU A 72 -9.44 -16.13 15.50
N LEU A 73 -8.64 -16.40 14.46
CA LEU A 73 -8.94 -16.01 13.08
C LEU A 73 -9.26 -17.23 12.23
N TYR A 74 -10.28 -17.10 11.37
CA TYR A 74 -10.75 -18.15 10.48
C TYR A 74 -10.38 -17.93 9.02
N CYS A 75 -9.58 -16.90 8.75
CA CYS A 75 -9.08 -16.57 7.42
C CYS A 75 -7.70 -15.94 7.58
N LYS A 76 -7.02 -15.72 6.46
CA LYS A 76 -5.70 -15.09 6.46
C LYS A 76 -5.63 -13.99 5.41
N ASP A 77 -4.68 -13.07 5.55
CA ASP A 77 -4.48 -12.00 4.59
C ASP A 77 -4.34 -12.56 3.18
N GLY A 78 -5.07 -11.97 2.26
CA GLY A 78 -5.10 -12.39 0.86
C GLY A 78 -6.29 -13.27 0.50
N ASP A 79 -7.02 -13.79 1.48
CA ASP A 79 -8.21 -14.59 1.20
C ASP A 79 -9.34 -13.73 0.64
N GLU A 80 -10.11 -14.28 -0.28
CA GLU A 80 -11.40 -13.71 -0.66
C GLU A 80 -12.39 -13.96 0.45
N VAL A 81 -13.08 -12.93 0.89
CA VAL A 81 -14.11 -13.03 1.93
C VAL A 81 -15.44 -12.52 1.37
N LYS A 82 -16.54 -12.97 1.95
CA LYS A 82 -17.89 -12.66 1.48
C LYS A 82 -18.70 -11.94 2.54
N ALA A 83 -19.62 -11.09 2.11
CA ALA A 83 -20.54 -10.41 3.02
C ALA A 83 -21.25 -11.43 3.91
N GLY A 84 -21.26 -11.16 5.21
CA GLY A 84 -21.84 -12.05 6.22
C GLY A 84 -20.88 -13.06 6.81
N GLN A 85 -19.67 -13.19 6.27
CA GLN A 85 -18.71 -14.20 6.73
C GLN A 85 -18.17 -13.86 8.12
N LEU A 86 -18.15 -14.85 9.01
CA LEU A 86 -17.50 -14.76 10.31
C LEU A 86 -16.00 -14.98 10.09
N MET A 87 -15.19 -13.96 10.35
CA MET A 87 -13.75 -14.02 10.08
C MET A 87 -12.92 -14.30 11.32
N GLY A 88 -13.51 -14.16 12.50
CA GLY A 88 -12.79 -14.44 13.73
C GLY A 88 -13.56 -14.02 14.96
N VAL A 89 -12.95 -14.29 16.12
CA VAL A 89 -13.52 -13.95 17.44
C VAL A 89 -12.40 -13.38 18.31
N VAL A 90 -12.67 -12.28 19.00
CA VAL A 90 -11.73 -11.69 19.96
C VAL A 90 -12.30 -11.91 21.37
N THR A 91 -11.49 -12.47 22.25
CA THR A 91 -11.84 -12.77 23.63
C THR A 91 -10.92 -11.99 24.57
N GLY A 92 -11.49 -11.25 25.52
CA GLY A 92 -10.69 -10.46 26.48
C GLY A 92 -11.57 -9.65 27.39
N ASP A 93 -10.93 -8.77 28.15
CA ASP A 93 -11.66 -7.79 28.99
C ASP A 93 -12.53 -6.93 28.06
N ILE A 94 -13.82 -6.87 28.33
CA ILE A 94 -14.77 -6.08 27.51
C ILE A 94 -14.30 -4.64 27.34
N ARG A 95 -13.66 -4.06 28.36
CA ARG A 95 -13.13 -2.68 28.28
C ARG A 95 -12.09 -2.55 27.19
N VAL A 96 -11.21 -3.55 27.06
CA VAL A 96 -10.20 -3.59 26.00
C VAL A 96 -10.87 -3.76 24.63
N LEU A 97 -11.84 -4.67 24.53
CA LEU A 97 -12.55 -4.93 23.28
C LEU A 97 -13.25 -3.65 22.78
N LEU A 98 -13.92 -2.94 23.69
CA LEU A 98 -14.64 -1.72 23.34
C LEU A 98 -13.67 -0.57 22.97
N SER A 99 -12.63 -0.36 23.77
CA SER A 99 -11.71 0.76 23.56
C SER A 99 -10.82 0.57 22.32
N GLY A 100 -10.50 -0.67 21.96
CA GLY A 100 -9.65 -0.94 20.80
C GLY A 100 -10.39 -1.09 19.48
N GLU A 101 -11.71 -1.26 19.53
CA GLU A 101 -12.53 -1.61 18.36
C GLU A 101 -12.31 -0.68 17.17
N ARG A 102 -12.46 0.63 17.39
CA ARG A 102 -12.44 1.59 16.26
C ARG A 102 -11.07 1.63 15.57
N THR A 103 -10.01 1.70 16.37
CA THR A 103 -8.65 1.70 15.80
C THR A 103 -8.36 0.41 15.05
N ALA A 104 -8.71 -0.75 15.64
CA ALA A 104 -8.48 -2.05 14.99
C ALA A 104 -9.24 -2.13 13.68
N LEU A 105 -10.51 -1.73 13.66
CA LEU A 105 -11.32 -1.75 12.44
C LEU A 105 -10.82 -0.75 11.40
N ASN A 106 -10.38 0.44 11.81
CA ASN A 106 -9.89 1.42 10.86
C ASN A 106 -8.71 0.86 10.05
N TYR A 107 -7.76 0.21 10.71
CA TYR A 107 -6.64 -0.42 10.00
C TYR A 107 -7.13 -1.54 9.08
N LEU A 108 -7.95 -2.44 9.61
CA LEU A 108 -8.39 -3.60 8.84
C LEU A 108 -9.23 -3.19 7.63
N GLN A 109 -10.12 -2.22 7.80
CA GLN A 109 -10.97 -1.70 6.72
C GLN A 109 -10.15 -1.01 5.65
N ARG A 110 -9.18 -0.19 6.07
CA ARG A 110 -8.31 0.54 5.13
C ARG A 110 -7.43 -0.43 4.35
N MET A 111 -6.76 -1.33 5.04
CA MET A 111 -5.85 -2.28 4.40
C MET A 111 -6.60 -3.22 3.45
N SER A 112 -7.75 -3.72 3.89
CA SER A 112 -8.58 -4.59 3.04
C SER A 112 -9.13 -3.86 1.82
N GLY A 113 -9.49 -2.59 1.99
CA GLY A 113 -9.93 -1.78 0.85
C GLY A 113 -8.84 -1.62 -0.20
N ILE A 114 -7.62 -1.34 0.23
CA ILE A 114 -6.47 -1.20 -0.67
C ILE A 114 -6.17 -2.54 -1.36
N ALA A 115 -6.17 -3.65 -0.59
CA ALA A 115 -5.91 -4.97 -1.17
C ALA A 115 -6.98 -5.34 -2.20
N THR A 116 -8.25 -5.06 -1.89
CA THR A 116 -9.38 -5.33 -2.79
C THR A 116 -9.26 -4.52 -4.08
N TYR A 117 -8.98 -3.22 -3.95
CA TYR A 117 -8.83 -2.35 -5.12
C TYR A 117 -7.64 -2.79 -5.98
N THR A 118 -6.51 -3.07 -5.32
CA THR A 118 -5.31 -3.54 -6.03
C THR A 118 -5.59 -4.85 -6.77
N TYR A 119 -6.29 -5.79 -6.12
CA TYR A 119 -6.63 -7.08 -6.73
C TYR A 119 -7.46 -6.88 -8.01
N LYS A 120 -8.42 -5.97 -7.99
CA LYS A 120 -9.23 -5.67 -9.16
C LYS A 120 -8.37 -5.09 -10.30
N VAL A 121 -7.50 -4.13 -9.95
CA VAL A 121 -6.66 -3.49 -10.97
C VAL A 121 -5.64 -4.48 -11.54
N ALA A 122 -4.99 -5.27 -10.68
CA ALA A 122 -4.02 -6.28 -11.11
C ALA A 122 -4.67 -7.31 -12.05
N GLY A 123 -5.95 -7.60 -11.82
CA GLY A 123 -6.69 -8.51 -12.70
C GLY A 123 -6.73 -8.09 -14.15
N PHE A 124 -6.69 -6.77 -14.44
CA PHE A 124 -6.65 -6.29 -15.83
C PHE A 124 -5.31 -6.58 -16.51
N LEU A 125 -4.26 -6.83 -15.73
CA LEU A 125 -2.92 -7.13 -16.26
C LEU A 125 -2.62 -8.62 -16.27
N ALA A 126 -3.60 -9.44 -15.87
CA ALA A 126 -3.40 -10.90 -15.78
C ALA A 126 -2.98 -11.47 -17.13
N GLY A 127 -1.97 -12.35 -17.11
CA GLY A 127 -1.44 -12.95 -18.31
C GLY A 127 -0.35 -12.15 -19.02
N SER A 128 -0.11 -10.91 -18.57
CA SER A 128 0.99 -10.10 -19.09
C SER A 128 2.21 -10.21 -18.15
N LYS A 129 3.34 -9.68 -18.59
CA LYS A 129 4.55 -9.61 -17.75
C LYS A 129 4.61 -8.31 -16.95
N ILE A 130 3.64 -7.42 -17.15
CA ILE A 130 3.64 -6.09 -16.56
C ILE A 130 3.37 -6.20 -15.05
N GLN A 131 4.18 -5.54 -14.24
CA GLN A 131 3.97 -5.46 -12.80
C GLN A 131 3.28 -4.15 -12.44
N LEU A 132 2.20 -4.27 -11.67
CA LEU A 132 1.47 -3.11 -11.14
C LEU A 132 2.19 -2.62 -9.88
N LEU A 133 2.56 -1.34 -9.85
CA LEU A 133 3.32 -0.75 -8.73
C LEU A 133 2.49 0.30 -7.99
N ASP A 134 2.74 0.40 -6.69
CA ASP A 134 2.28 1.54 -5.90
C ASP A 134 3.20 2.75 -6.11
N THR A 135 3.03 3.77 -5.29
CA THR A 135 3.85 5.00 -5.33
C THR A 135 4.09 5.49 -3.90
N ARG A 136 4.65 6.69 -3.76
CA ARG A 136 4.77 7.37 -2.48
C ARG A 136 3.53 8.21 -2.12
N LYS A 137 2.47 8.16 -2.94
CA LYS A 137 1.22 8.87 -2.67
C LYS A 137 0.38 8.09 -1.65
N THR A 138 0.91 7.99 -0.43
CA THR A 138 0.29 7.25 0.68
C THR A 138 -0.11 8.23 1.77
N THR A 139 -1.04 7.81 2.63
CA THR A 139 -1.43 8.58 3.81
C THR A 139 -0.19 8.73 4.72
N PRO A 140 0.13 9.97 5.16
CA PRO A 140 1.26 10.15 6.07
C PRO A 140 1.18 9.22 7.28
N ASN A 141 2.32 8.63 7.61
CA ASN A 141 2.48 7.68 8.72
C ASN A 141 1.82 6.32 8.50
N ASN A 142 1.07 6.12 7.40
CA ASN A 142 0.42 4.85 7.11
C ASN A 142 1.11 4.05 5.99
N ARG A 143 2.26 4.52 5.52
CA ARG A 143 2.91 3.88 4.35
C ARG A 143 3.22 2.41 4.56
N ILE A 144 3.67 2.04 5.75
CA ILE A 144 4.03 0.64 6.02
C ILE A 144 2.80 -0.28 5.89
N PHE A 145 1.62 0.22 6.26
CA PHE A 145 0.37 -0.54 6.16
C PHE A 145 -0.14 -0.54 4.71
N GLU A 146 -0.12 0.62 4.05
CA GLU A 146 -0.69 0.75 2.71
C GLU A 146 0.13 -0.01 1.67
N LYS A 147 1.46 0.05 1.75
CA LYS A 147 2.31 -0.69 0.81
C LYS A 147 2.24 -2.21 1.04
N TYR A 148 2.10 -2.64 2.28
CA TYR A 148 1.83 -4.06 2.58
C TYR A 148 0.53 -4.51 1.92
N ALA A 149 -0.52 -3.70 2.04
CA ALA A 149 -1.83 -4.04 1.48
C ALA A 149 -1.80 -4.14 -0.06
N VAL A 150 -1.01 -3.28 -0.72
CA VAL A 150 -0.83 -3.38 -2.18
C VAL A 150 -0.25 -4.75 -2.55
N ARG A 151 0.75 -5.21 -1.81
CA ARG A 151 1.36 -6.53 -2.07
C ARG A 151 0.36 -7.67 -1.87
N VAL A 152 -0.43 -7.59 -0.80
CA VAL A 152 -1.46 -8.61 -0.52
C VAL A 152 -2.48 -8.67 -1.66
N GLY A 153 -2.81 -7.52 -2.24
CA GLY A 153 -3.75 -7.45 -3.38
C GLY A 153 -3.17 -7.90 -4.71
N GLY A 154 -1.88 -8.28 -4.75
CA GLY A 154 -1.25 -8.76 -5.98
C GLY A 154 -0.45 -7.70 -6.73
N GLY A 155 -0.30 -6.51 -6.16
CA GLY A 155 0.59 -5.49 -6.69
C GLY A 155 2.00 -5.65 -6.17
N HIS A 156 2.85 -4.72 -6.58
CA HIS A 156 4.27 -4.68 -6.17
C HIS A 156 4.58 -3.30 -5.62
N ASN A 157 5.69 -3.17 -4.92
CA ASN A 157 6.07 -1.90 -4.33
C ASN A 157 7.10 -1.16 -5.19
N HIS A 158 6.85 0.10 -5.46
CA HIS A 158 7.85 1.07 -5.90
C HIS A 158 8.69 1.45 -4.67
N ARG A 159 9.73 2.26 -4.84
CA ARG A 159 10.62 2.68 -3.74
C ARG A 159 9.79 3.08 -2.52
N TYR A 160 10.26 2.67 -1.35
CA TYR A 160 9.53 2.91 -0.11
C TYR A 160 9.59 4.39 0.29
N ASN A 161 10.79 4.98 0.16
CA ASN A 161 11.01 6.37 0.58
C ASN A 161 12.14 6.98 -0.26
N LEU A 162 12.57 8.17 0.13
CA LEU A 162 13.59 8.92 -0.62
C LEU A 162 14.98 8.28 -0.55
N SER A 163 15.23 7.42 0.43
CA SER A 163 16.52 6.75 0.60
C SER A 163 16.62 5.43 -0.16
N ASP A 164 15.50 4.90 -0.63
CA ASP A 164 15.43 3.54 -1.18
C ASP A 164 15.98 3.44 -2.60
N GLY A 165 15.76 4.47 -3.42
CA GLY A 165 16.23 4.50 -4.80
C GLY A 165 16.18 5.90 -5.36
N VAL A 166 16.84 6.09 -6.49
CA VAL A 166 16.89 7.39 -7.18
C VAL A 166 15.71 7.49 -8.15
N LEU A 167 15.00 8.61 -8.09
CA LEU A 167 13.97 8.96 -9.09
C LEU A 167 14.13 10.44 -9.39
N LEU A 168 14.61 10.72 -10.60
CA LEU A 168 14.86 12.09 -11.07
C LEU A 168 13.63 12.58 -11.82
N LYS A 169 13.04 13.65 -11.33
CA LYS A 169 11.83 14.25 -11.90
C LYS A 169 12.17 15.63 -12.49
N ASP A 170 11.18 16.26 -13.09
CA ASP A 170 11.30 17.55 -13.77
C ASP A 170 12.14 18.58 -12.98
N ASN A 171 11.83 18.75 -11.70
CA ASN A 171 12.56 19.72 -10.86
C ASN A 171 14.01 19.32 -10.62
N HIS A 172 14.30 18.03 -10.49
CA HIS A 172 15.68 17.53 -10.37
C HIS A 172 16.44 17.79 -11.66
N ILE A 173 15.80 17.48 -12.78
CA ILE A 173 16.39 17.67 -14.12
C ILE A 173 16.69 19.14 -14.37
N GLY A 174 15.72 20.00 -14.04
CA GLY A 174 15.92 21.45 -14.17
C GLY A 174 17.06 21.95 -13.31
N ALA A 175 17.10 21.49 -12.06
CA ALA A 175 18.14 21.93 -11.12
C ALA A 175 19.54 21.46 -11.56
N ALA A 176 19.64 20.28 -12.18
CA ALA A 176 20.92 19.73 -12.62
C ALA A 176 21.39 20.32 -13.96
N GLY A 177 20.47 20.91 -14.73
CA GLY A 177 20.79 21.48 -16.04
C GLY A 177 20.50 20.56 -17.22
N GLY A 178 19.77 19.47 -17.02
CA GLY A 178 19.35 18.56 -18.09
C GLY A 178 19.34 17.12 -17.66
N VAL A 179 18.74 16.27 -18.50
CA VAL A 179 18.57 14.83 -18.22
C VAL A 179 19.93 14.14 -18.08
N LYS A 180 20.82 14.33 -19.03
CA LYS A 180 22.14 13.66 -19.01
C LYS A 180 22.94 14.05 -17.76
N GLU A 181 22.93 15.34 -17.43
CA GLU A 181 23.68 15.84 -16.28
C GLU A 181 23.08 15.30 -14.98
N ALA A 182 21.76 15.26 -14.85
CA ALA A 182 21.10 14.72 -13.67
C ALA A 182 21.48 13.25 -13.45
N ILE A 183 21.43 12.45 -14.51
CA ILE A 183 21.79 11.02 -14.43
C ILE A 183 23.27 10.87 -14.06
N ARG A 184 24.15 11.65 -14.70
CA ARG A 184 25.59 11.60 -14.40
C ARG A 184 25.85 11.88 -12.91
N MET A 185 25.26 12.96 -12.41
CA MET A 185 25.41 13.34 -11.00
C MET A 185 24.88 12.28 -10.07
N ALA A 186 23.73 11.68 -10.42
CA ALA A 186 23.13 10.62 -9.59
C ALA A 186 24.03 9.39 -9.55
N LYS A 187 24.62 9.00 -10.69
CA LYS A 187 25.55 7.87 -10.74
C LYS A 187 26.77 8.08 -9.86
N GLU A 188 27.28 9.31 -9.80
CA GLU A 188 28.45 9.63 -9.00
C GLU A 188 28.14 9.65 -7.51
N TYR A 189 26.94 10.09 -7.14
CA TYR A 189 26.57 10.30 -5.73
C TYR A 189 25.96 9.05 -5.07
N ALA A 190 25.05 8.37 -5.77
CA ALA A 190 24.28 7.31 -5.17
C ALA A 190 25.12 6.03 -5.00
N PRO A 191 24.85 5.22 -3.96
CA PRO A 191 25.48 3.90 -3.86
C PRO A 191 25.23 3.09 -5.13
N PHE A 192 26.27 2.35 -5.56
CA PHE A 192 26.23 1.64 -6.86
C PHE A 192 25.05 0.67 -6.99
N VAL A 193 24.53 0.17 -5.87
CA VAL A 193 23.41 -0.80 -5.87
C VAL A 193 22.06 -0.13 -6.16
N ARG A 194 21.99 1.20 -6.07
CA ARG A 194 20.73 1.91 -6.33
C ARG A 194 20.49 2.05 -7.82
N LYS A 195 19.33 1.61 -8.28
CA LYS A 195 18.90 1.90 -9.65
C LYS A 195 18.60 3.39 -9.79
N ILE A 196 18.85 3.91 -10.98
CA ILE A 196 18.54 5.31 -11.33
C ILE A 196 17.37 5.29 -12.29
N GLU A 197 16.28 5.88 -11.83
CA GLU A 197 15.06 6.05 -12.59
C GLU A 197 14.90 7.51 -12.95
N VAL A 198 14.45 7.80 -14.17
CA VAL A 198 14.21 9.17 -14.63
C VAL A 198 12.81 9.25 -15.25
N GLU A 199 12.09 10.30 -14.90
CA GLU A 199 10.76 10.60 -15.44
C GLU A 199 10.94 11.56 -16.62
N VAL A 200 10.43 11.17 -17.79
CA VAL A 200 10.60 11.94 -19.03
C VAL A 200 9.25 12.18 -19.70
N GLU A 201 9.12 13.33 -20.37
CA GLU A 201 7.85 13.78 -20.93
C GLU A 201 7.87 13.95 -22.46
N ASN A 202 9.01 13.74 -23.09
CA ASN A 202 9.12 13.87 -24.55
C ASN A 202 10.23 12.98 -25.09
N LEU A 203 10.25 12.83 -26.40
CA LEU A 203 11.15 11.88 -27.07
C LEU A 203 12.62 12.29 -26.99
N ASP A 204 12.91 13.58 -26.94
CA ASP A 204 14.30 14.04 -26.79
C ASP A 204 14.84 13.65 -25.41
N MET A 205 14.03 13.82 -24.37
CA MET A 205 14.40 13.37 -23.03
C MET A 205 14.60 11.86 -22.97
N VAL A 206 13.79 11.08 -23.72
CA VAL A 206 13.95 9.62 -23.81
C VAL A 206 15.33 9.29 -24.38
N LYS A 207 15.71 9.94 -25.49
CA LYS A 207 17.01 9.71 -26.12
C LYS A 207 18.15 10.02 -25.16
N GLU A 208 18.07 11.17 -24.48
CA GLU A 208 19.08 11.58 -23.50
C GLU A 208 19.18 10.58 -22.33
N ALA A 209 18.04 10.08 -21.83
CA ALA A 209 18.02 9.12 -20.73
C ALA A 209 18.67 7.78 -21.13
N VAL A 210 18.39 7.34 -22.36
CA VAL A 210 19.01 6.11 -22.90
C VAL A 210 20.51 6.29 -23.04
N GLU A 211 20.95 7.41 -23.65
CA GLU A 211 22.37 7.69 -23.84
C GLU A 211 23.12 7.80 -22.52
N ALA A 212 22.50 8.38 -21.51
CA ALA A 212 23.11 8.53 -20.19
C ALA A 212 23.10 7.25 -19.35
N GLY A 213 22.36 6.23 -19.80
CA GLY A 213 22.36 4.93 -19.14
C GLY A 213 21.46 4.86 -17.90
N ALA A 214 20.27 5.48 -17.95
CA ALA A 214 19.27 5.30 -16.90
C ALA A 214 18.90 3.82 -16.80
N ASP A 215 18.64 3.35 -15.59
CA ASP A 215 18.22 1.95 -15.38
C ASP A 215 16.74 1.77 -15.66
N ILE A 216 15.94 2.77 -15.31
CA ILE A 216 14.48 2.76 -15.53
C ILE A 216 14.09 4.11 -16.13
N ILE A 217 13.27 4.07 -17.17
CA ILE A 217 12.75 5.29 -17.79
C ILE A 217 11.23 5.27 -17.60
N MET A 218 10.73 6.25 -16.84
CA MET A 218 9.29 6.42 -16.62
C MET A 218 8.76 7.39 -17.68
N LEU A 219 7.83 6.91 -18.49
CA LEU A 219 7.20 7.70 -19.54
C LEU A 219 5.95 8.35 -18.96
N ASP A 220 5.91 9.68 -18.94
CA ASP A 220 4.82 10.43 -18.36
C ASP A 220 4.20 11.37 -19.42
N ASN A 221 2.88 11.51 -19.35
CA ASN A 221 2.13 12.48 -20.14
C ASN A 221 2.41 12.38 -21.66
N MET A 222 2.41 11.16 -22.20
CA MET A 222 2.65 10.90 -23.62
C MET A 222 1.43 10.30 -24.30
N SER A 223 1.22 10.65 -25.58
CA SER A 223 0.19 10.02 -26.40
C SER A 223 0.59 8.56 -26.73
N ASP A 224 -0.37 7.77 -27.16
CA ASP A 224 -0.10 6.37 -27.53
C ASP A 224 0.98 6.27 -28.64
N GLU A 225 0.97 7.19 -29.59
CA GLU A 225 1.96 7.24 -30.65
C GLU A 225 3.35 7.54 -30.09
N MET A 226 3.44 8.53 -29.20
CA MET A 226 4.69 8.86 -28.54
C MET A 226 5.22 7.70 -27.69
N LEU A 227 4.32 7.00 -26.99
CA LEU A 227 4.71 5.83 -26.18
C LEU A 227 5.36 4.75 -27.05
N LYS A 228 4.75 4.44 -28.20
CA LYS A 228 5.29 3.44 -29.12
C LYS A 228 6.68 3.85 -29.63
N GLU A 229 6.84 5.13 -30.00
CA GLU A 229 8.12 5.64 -30.47
C GLU A 229 9.17 5.61 -29.35
N ALA A 230 8.79 6.03 -28.14
CA ALA A 230 9.69 6.02 -26.97
C ALA A 230 10.18 4.61 -26.67
N ILE A 231 9.27 3.62 -26.69
CA ILE A 231 9.61 2.22 -26.45
C ILE A 231 10.60 1.73 -27.50
N GLY A 232 10.38 2.11 -28.77
CA GLY A 232 11.32 1.79 -29.86
C GLY A 232 12.70 2.40 -29.65
N ILE A 233 12.76 3.64 -29.16
CA ILE A 233 14.04 4.31 -28.88
C ILE A 233 14.77 3.60 -27.72
N ILE A 234 14.04 3.20 -26.68
CA ILE A 234 14.63 2.54 -25.52
C ILE A 234 15.18 1.17 -25.90
N ASP A 235 14.46 0.41 -26.75
CA ASP A 235 14.92 -0.82 -27.37
C ASP A 235 15.64 -1.75 -26.39
N GLY A 236 15.04 -1.98 -25.22
CA GLY A 236 15.57 -2.91 -24.20
C GLY A 236 16.77 -2.41 -23.42
N LYS A 237 17.22 -1.19 -23.63
CA LYS A 237 18.41 -0.64 -22.94
C LYS A 237 18.11 -0.19 -21.53
N ALA A 238 16.83 -0.05 -21.18
CA ALA A 238 16.36 0.31 -19.83
C ALA A 238 15.02 -0.36 -19.59
N GLU A 239 14.66 -0.53 -18.33
CA GLU A 239 13.30 -0.96 -17.99
C GLU A 239 12.35 0.24 -18.20
N ILE A 240 11.09 -0.05 -18.52
CA ILE A 240 10.10 0.98 -18.89
C ILE A 240 8.94 0.96 -17.90
N GLU A 241 8.67 2.18 -17.35
CA GLU A 241 7.53 2.37 -16.45
C GLU A 241 6.56 3.38 -17.09
N UNK A 242 5.44 3.19 -17.07
CA UNK A 242 4.43 4.11 -17.52
C UNK A 242 3.74 4.63 -16.31
N UNK A 243 3.45 5.91 -16.02
CA UNK A 243 2.70 6.56 -15.01
C UNK A 243 1.27 6.56 -15.45
N UNK A 244 0.48 5.97 -14.79
CA UNK A 244 -0.93 6.05 -15.06
C UNK A 244 -1.51 6.94 -14.04
N UNK A 245 -1.93 7.97 -14.48
CA UNK A 245 -2.55 8.98 -13.64
C UNK A 245 -3.81 8.41 -13.03
N UNK A 246 -4.48 7.96 -13.63
CA UNK A 246 -5.75 7.42 -13.11
C UNK A 246 -5.92 6.05 -13.69
N UNK A 247 -6.10 5.32 -12.98
CA UNK A 247 -6.22 4.02 -13.41
C UNK A 247 -7.43 3.80 -14.23
N UNK A 248 -7.56 4.46 -15.20
CA UNK A 248 -8.65 4.15 -16.02
C UNK A 248 -8.45 2.75 -16.52
N UNK A 249 -9.30 1.97 -16.24
CA UNK A 249 -9.33 0.60 -16.52
C UNK A 249 -9.13 0.30 -17.99
N UNK A 250 -9.50 1.27 -18.84
CA UNK A 250 -9.38 1.13 -20.24
C UNK A 250 -7.92 1.30 -20.71
N UNK A 251 -7.30 1.94 -20.04
CA UNK A 251 -5.93 2.18 -20.35
C UNK A 251 -5.05 0.98 -20.03
N UNK A 252 -5.42 0.33 -19.00
CA UNK A 252 -4.65 -0.78 -18.57
C UNK A 252 -4.69 -1.95 -19.58
N UNK A 253 -5.66 -2.06 -20.25
CA UNK A 253 -5.79 -3.08 -21.26
C UNK A 253 -5.01 -2.73 -22.52
N UNK A 254 -4.87 -1.51 -22.78
CA UNK A 254 -4.08 -1.03 -23.89
C UNK A 254 -2.58 -1.14 -23.62
N UNK A 255 -2.31 -1.03 -22.36
CA UNK A 255 -0.96 -1.08 -21.92
C UNK A 255 -0.35 -2.48 -22.02
N UNK A 256 -1.05 -3.37 -21.91
CA UNK A 256 -0.62 -4.71 -22.05
C UNK A 256 0.02 -5.09 -23.38
N UNK A 257 -0.23 -4.37 -24.35
CA UNK A 257 0.33 -4.52 -25.64
C UNK A 257 1.54 -3.62 -25.91
N LEU A 258 1.85 -2.84 -25.14
CA LEU A 258 2.93 -1.87 -25.43
C LEU A 258 4.32 -2.37 -25.10
N GLY A 259 4.46 -3.37 -24.28
CA GLY A 259 5.79 -3.90 -23.95
C GLY A 259 6.52 -3.14 -22.86
N VAL A 260 5.78 -2.52 -21.96
CA VAL A 260 6.36 -1.87 -20.77
C VAL A 260 6.54 -2.91 -19.67
N ASP A 261 7.42 -2.63 -18.71
CA ASP A 261 7.72 -3.55 -17.62
C ASP A 261 6.84 -3.26 -16.39
N TYR A 262 6.54 -1.99 -16.18
CA TYR A 262 5.84 -1.55 -14.96
C TYR A 262 4.75 -0.55 -15.30
N ILE A 263 3.67 -0.61 -14.53
CA ILE A 263 2.65 0.44 -14.50
C ILE A 263 2.47 0.83 -13.04
N SER A 264 2.67 2.11 -12.72
CA SER A 264 2.49 2.59 -11.35
C SER A 264 1.25 3.46 -11.23
N SER A 265 0.61 3.40 -10.07
CA SER A 265 -0.58 4.21 -9.81
C SER A 265 -0.70 4.59 -8.34
N GLY A 266 -0.81 5.89 -8.09
CA GLY A 266 -1.10 6.40 -6.74
C GLY A 266 -2.51 6.06 -6.28
N ALA A 267 -3.43 5.83 -7.22
CA ALA A 267 -4.82 5.54 -6.88
C ALA A 267 -4.96 4.27 -6.04
N LEU A 268 -4.01 3.34 -6.14
CA LEU A 268 -4.05 2.10 -5.34
C LEU A 268 -4.13 2.42 -3.84
N THR A 269 -3.51 3.51 -3.43
CA THR A 269 -3.49 3.90 -2.03
C THR A 269 -4.35 5.13 -1.73
N HIS A 270 -4.26 6.20 -2.54
CA HIS A 270 -4.98 7.43 -2.17
C HIS A 270 -6.47 7.42 -2.58
N SER A 271 -6.92 6.50 -3.42
CA SER A 271 -8.32 6.49 -3.91
C SER A 271 -9.06 5.17 -3.66
N ALA A 272 -8.44 4.20 -3.00
CA ALA A 272 -9.11 2.94 -2.68
C ALA A 272 -10.16 3.19 -1.59
N PRO A 273 -11.42 2.77 -1.79
CA PRO A 273 -12.41 2.85 -0.71
C PRO A 273 -12.11 1.82 0.37
N ILE A 274 -12.53 2.09 1.58
CA ILE A 274 -12.42 1.09 2.66
C ILE A 274 -13.38 -0.08 2.38
N MET A 275 -13.08 -1.23 2.99
CA MET A 275 -13.97 -2.39 2.96
C MET A 275 -14.79 -2.40 4.24
N ASP A 276 -16.11 -2.66 4.13
CA ASP A 276 -17.00 -2.62 5.28
C ASP A 276 -16.85 -3.89 6.13
N ILE A 277 -16.42 -3.71 7.37
CA ILE A 277 -16.16 -4.78 8.34
C ILE A 277 -16.65 -4.30 9.71
N SER A 278 -17.21 -5.20 10.52
CA SER A 278 -17.75 -4.84 11.84
C SER A 278 -17.36 -5.85 12.90
N LEU A 279 -17.30 -5.37 14.15
CA LEU A 279 -17.32 -6.23 15.33
C LEU A 279 -18.74 -6.24 15.88
N LYS A 280 -19.30 -7.42 16.11
CA LYS A 280 -20.70 -7.62 16.49
C LYS A 280 -20.85 -8.67 17.59
N ASN A 281 -22.02 -8.68 18.17
CA ASN A 281 -22.44 -9.76 19.11
C ASN A 281 -21.56 -9.85 20.37
N LEU A 282 -21.12 -8.69 20.86
CA LEU A 282 -20.36 -8.65 22.12
C LEU A 282 -21.21 -9.22 23.26
N HIS A 283 -20.66 -10.14 24.01
CA HIS A 283 -21.35 -10.73 25.16
C HIS A 283 -20.35 -11.15 26.23
N ARG A 284 -20.82 -11.19 27.48
CA ARG A 284 -20.03 -11.67 28.63
C ARG A 284 -19.88 -13.19 28.59
N ILE A 285 -18.77 -13.68 29.13
CA ILE A 285 -18.51 -15.13 29.25
C ILE A 285 -18.09 -15.45 30.68
#